data_67e6ed7c9be4f65c383c04ff0192f756
#
_entry.id   67e6ed7c9be4f65c383c04ff0192f756
#
_cell.length_a   1.000
_cell.length_b   1.000
_cell.length_c   1.000
_cell.angle_alpha   90.00
_cell.angle_beta   90.00
_cell.angle_gamma   90.00
#
_symmetry.space_group_name_H-M   'P 1'
#
loop_
_entity.id
_entity.type
_entity.pdbx_description
1 polymer ?
#
loop_
_entity_poly.entity_id
_entity_poly.type
_entity_poly.pdbx_seq_one_letter_code
_entity_poly.pdbx_strand_id
1 'polypeptide(L)'
;MKKLIIGATGSIGSALSKRLVKQGNQVHLVGRNETELKHLAGEIGAAYTVADVLKENYSDKVMSDAGNEIDGLAFCVGSIDLKPIKLTKKSDYMKSFNLNLISATEIIRASYEKLKLNKGSIVMFSTVAAKKGFMNHSIISSAKAAVEGLTVALAAEFAPNVR
;
A
#
# COMPACT_ATOMS: atom_id res chain seq x y z
N MET A 1 -6.68 -18.26 3.47
CA MET A 1 -5.75 -17.16 3.80
C MET A 1 -6.13 -15.94 3.00
N LYS A 2 -5.83 -14.74 3.50
CA LYS A 2 -6.44 -13.48 3.03
C LYS A 2 -5.38 -12.48 2.59
N LYS A 3 -5.59 -11.82 1.46
CA LYS A 3 -4.72 -10.75 0.96
C LYS A 3 -5.29 -9.39 1.37
N LEU A 4 -4.49 -8.57 2.03
CA LEU A 4 -4.84 -7.22 2.43
C LEU A 4 -4.45 -6.24 1.32
N ILE A 5 -5.42 -5.50 0.79
CA ILE A 5 -5.21 -4.56 -0.33
C ILE A 5 -5.44 -3.14 0.14
N ILE A 6 -4.37 -2.38 0.36
CA ILE A 6 -4.42 -0.97 0.75
C ILE A 6 -4.48 -0.10 -0.50
N GLY A 7 -5.48 0.77 -0.59
CA GLY A 7 -5.77 1.55 -1.81
C GLY A 7 -6.56 0.74 -2.84
N ALA A 8 -7.49 -0.10 -2.38
CA ALA A 8 -8.23 -1.05 -3.19
C ALA A 8 -9.10 -0.42 -4.28
N THR A 9 -9.54 0.83 -4.12
CA THR A 9 -10.37 1.54 -5.13
C THR A 9 -9.56 2.20 -6.25
N GLY A 10 -8.24 2.26 -6.12
CA GLY A 10 -7.36 2.73 -7.20
C GLY A 10 -7.28 1.70 -8.35
N SER A 11 -6.80 2.14 -9.52
CA SER A 11 -6.73 1.29 -10.72
C SER A 11 -5.97 -0.02 -10.48
N ILE A 12 -4.81 0.03 -9.82
CA ILE A 12 -4.00 -1.17 -9.51
C ILE A 12 -4.71 -2.01 -8.44
N GLY A 13 -5.15 -1.39 -7.34
CA GLY A 13 -5.79 -2.11 -6.23
C GLY A 13 -7.06 -2.83 -6.65
N SER A 14 -7.92 -2.19 -7.45
CA SER A 14 -9.16 -2.79 -7.96
C SER A 14 -8.89 -3.95 -8.91
N ALA A 15 -8.00 -3.77 -9.88
CA ALA A 15 -7.63 -4.83 -10.82
C ALA A 15 -7.00 -6.03 -10.10
N LEU A 16 -6.10 -5.78 -9.13
CA LEU A 16 -5.48 -6.82 -8.31
C LEU A 16 -6.52 -7.58 -7.49
N SER A 17 -7.43 -6.87 -6.82
CA SER A 17 -8.48 -7.48 -5.98
C SER A 17 -9.37 -8.41 -6.79
N LYS A 18 -9.86 -7.96 -7.95
CA LYS A 18 -10.67 -8.77 -8.87
C LYS A 18 -9.92 -10.01 -9.36
N ARG A 19 -8.66 -9.86 -9.72
CA ARG A 19 -7.81 -10.98 -10.17
C ARG A 19 -7.58 -12.01 -9.06
N LEU A 20 -7.28 -11.58 -7.85
CA LEU A 20 -7.04 -12.45 -6.71
C LEU A 20 -8.30 -13.27 -6.35
N VAL A 21 -9.46 -12.62 -6.32
CA VAL A 21 -10.74 -13.32 -6.06
C VAL A 21 -11.04 -14.32 -7.17
N LYS A 22 -10.83 -13.97 -8.45
CA LYS A 22 -10.98 -14.90 -9.58
C LYS A 22 -10.06 -16.12 -9.47
N GLN A 23 -8.92 -15.99 -8.79
CA GLN A 23 -7.98 -17.08 -8.49
C GLN A 23 -8.32 -17.86 -7.20
N GLY A 24 -9.47 -17.62 -6.57
CA GLY A 24 -9.92 -18.29 -5.36
C GLY A 24 -9.33 -17.74 -4.06
N ASN A 25 -8.64 -16.58 -4.10
CA ASN A 25 -8.13 -15.95 -2.89
C ASN A 25 -9.22 -15.11 -2.20
N GLN A 26 -9.19 -15.07 -0.88
CA GLN A 26 -9.92 -14.06 -0.12
C GLN A 26 -9.13 -12.75 -0.13
N VAL A 27 -9.83 -11.63 -0.18
CA VAL A 27 -9.23 -10.29 -0.07
C VAL A 27 -9.95 -9.47 1.00
N HIS A 28 -9.21 -8.57 1.63
CA HIS A 28 -9.76 -7.51 2.48
C HIS A 28 -9.37 -6.17 1.87
N LEU A 29 -10.38 -5.37 1.52
CA LEU A 29 -10.20 -4.12 0.80
C LEU A 29 -10.06 -2.95 1.76
N VAL A 30 -9.11 -2.05 1.52
CA VAL A 30 -8.92 -0.84 2.32
C VAL A 30 -8.85 0.38 1.40
N GLY A 31 -9.60 1.42 1.74
CA GLY A 31 -9.62 2.68 1.01
C GLY A 31 -10.38 3.76 1.77
N ARG A 32 -10.31 4.99 1.30
CA ARG A 32 -10.93 6.14 1.97
C ARG A 32 -12.34 6.48 1.46
N ASN A 33 -12.68 6.06 0.24
CA ASN A 33 -13.99 6.30 -0.35
C ASN A 33 -14.91 5.11 -0.08
N GLU A 34 -15.84 5.27 0.85
CA GLU A 34 -16.76 4.22 1.27
C GLU A 34 -17.66 3.74 0.14
N THR A 35 -18.17 4.65 -0.68
CA THR A 35 -19.07 4.31 -1.79
C THR A 35 -18.40 3.41 -2.81
N GLU A 36 -17.17 3.75 -3.22
CA GLU A 36 -16.38 2.95 -4.15
C GLU A 36 -15.99 1.60 -3.54
N LEU A 37 -15.62 1.58 -2.23
CA LEU A 37 -15.32 0.34 -1.53
C LEU A 37 -16.52 -0.60 -1.46
N LYS A 38 -17.69 -0.09 -1.10
CA LYS A 38 -18.93 -0.87 -1.06
C LYS A 38 -19.28 -1.46 -2.42
N HIS A 39 -19.14 -0.66 -3.48
CA HIS A 39 -19.38 -1.13 -4.83
C HIS A 39 -18.42 -2.27 -5.22
N LEU A 40 -17.12 -2.07 -5.05
CA LEU A 40 -16.12 -3.08 -5.36
C LEU A 40 -16.28 -4.33 -4.48
N ALA A 41 -16.52 -4.16 -3.18
CA ALA A 41 -16.74 -5.25 -2.24
C ALA A 41 -17.97 -6.10 -2.62
N GLY A 42 -19.07 -5.45 -3.00
CA GLY A 42 -20.28 -6.12 -3.47
C GLY A 42 -20.06 -6.88 -4.79
N GLU A 43 -19.29 -6.29 -5.72
CA GLU A 43 -18.97 -6.92 -7.01
C GLU A 43 -18.17 -8.24 -6.85
N ILE A 44 -17.22 -8.27 -5.90
CA ILE A 44 -16.30 -9.42 -5.77
C ILE A 44 -16.51 -10.26 -4.48
N GLY A 45 -17.53 -9.94 -3.68
CA GLY A 45 -17.83 -10.68 -2.46
C GLY A 45 -16.76 -10.53 -1.36
N ALA A 46 -16.17 -9.33 -1.21
CA ALA A 46 -15.07 -9.10 -0.29
C ALA A 46 -15.47 -8.27 0.95
N ALA A 47 -14.77 -8.50 2.07
CA ALA A 47 -14.84 -7.59 3.21
C ALA A 47 -13.99 -6.34 2.98
N TYR A 48 -14.32 -5.24 3.67
CA TYR A 48 -13.59 -3.99 3.53
C TYR A 48 -13.51 -3.18 4.83
N THR A 49 -12.54 -2.29 4.89
CA THR A 49 -12.39 -1.26 5.93
C THR A 49 -12.26 0.12 5.28
N VAL A 50 -13.07 1.06 5.72
CA VAL A 50 -12.92 2.48 5.34
C VAL A 50 -11.85 3.11 6.22
N ALA A 51 -10.70 3.45 5.62
CA ALA A 51 -9.58 4.08 6.31
C ALA A 51 -8.79 5.00 5.37
N ASP A 52 -8.35 6.14 5.90
CA ASP A 52 -7.40 7.03 5.24
C ASP A 52 -6.00 6.76 5.83
N VAL A 53 -5.07 6.37 4.99
CA VAL A 53 -3.69 6.03 5.40
C VAL A 53 -2.91 7.21 5.99
N LEU A 54 -3.40 8.43 5.86
CA LEU A 54 -2.83 9.64 6.46
C LEU A 54 -3.41 9.98 7.84
N LYS A 55 -4.36 9.20 8.33
CA LYS A 55 -4.94 9.38 9.67
C LYS A 55 -4.20 8.52 10.69
N GLU A 56 -4.08 9.04 11.90
CA GLU A 56 -3.52 8.30 13.02
C GLU A 56 -4.31 7.00 13.27
N ASN A 57 -3.62 5.97 13.69
CA ASN A 57 -4.18 4.65 14.04
C ASN A 57 -4.95 3.95 12.91
N TYR A 58 -4.78 4.37 11.64
CA TYR A 58 -5.45 3.68 10.52
C TYR A 58 -5.07 2.21 10.44
N SER A 59 -3.81 1.89 10.72
CA SER A 59 -3.28 0.53 10.68
C SER A 59 -3.91 -0.36 11.73
N ASP A 60 -4.15 0.15 12.94
CA ASP A 60 -4.78 -0.61 14.03
C ASP A 60 -6.24 -0.95 13.69
N LYS A 61 -6.97 0.03 13.15
CA LYS A 61 -8.34 -0.19 12.65
C LYS A 61 -8.37 -1.28 11.57
N VAL A 62 -7.48 -1.17 10.58
CA VAL A 62 -7.39 -2.15 9.49
C VAL A 62 -7.06 -3.53 10.03
N MET A 63 -6.12 -3.64 10.97
CA MET A 63 -5.73 -4.93 11.56
C MET A 63 -6.83 -5.55 12.40
N SER A 64 -7.63 -4.75 13.10
CA SER A 64 -8.81 -5.20 13.84
C SER A 64 -9.85 -5.80 12.90
N ASP A 65 -10.19 -5.10 11.81
CA ASP A 65 -11.24 -5.50 10.87
C ASP A 65 -10.81 -6.68 9.98
N ALA A 66 -9.55 -6.71 9.54
CA ALA A 66 -9.04 -7.74 8.65
C ALA A 66 -8.85 -9.11 9.31
N GLY A 67 -8.71 -9.16 10.65
CA GLY A 67 -8.52 -10.41 11.40
C GLY A 67 -7.10 -10.97 11.30
N ASN A 68 -6.92 -12.27 11.63
CA ASN A 68 -5.58 -12.86 11.84
C ASN A 68 -5.04 -13.65 10.64
N GLU A 69 -5.86 -14.02 9.67
CA GLU A 69 -5.49 -14.91 8.56
C GLU A 69 -4.91 -14.16 7.36
N ILE A 70 -3.98 -13.22 7.59
CA ILE A 70 -3.36 -12.42 6.54
C ILE A 70 -2.05 -13.10 6.09
N ASP A 71 -1.95 -13.44 4.81
CA ASP A 71 -0.76 -14.02 4.17
C ASP A 71 -0.25 -13.19 2.98
N GLY A 72 -0.82 -12.02 2.76
CA GLY A 72 -0.34 -11.09 1.74
C GLY A 72 -0.77 -9.66 2.02
N LEU A 73 0.12 -8.72 1.74
CA LEU A 73 -0.12 -7.28 1.81
C LEU A 73 0.28 -6.64 0.48
N ALA A 74 -0.65 -5.96 -0.18
CA ALA A 74 -0.35 -5.10 -1.32
C ALA A 74 -0.65 -3.64 -0.97
N PHE A 75 0.37 -2.80 -0.96
CA PHE A 75 0.24 -1.37 -0.74
C PHE A 75 0.13 -0.63 -2.07
N CYS A 76 -1.10 -0.35 -2.50
CA CYS A 76 -1.43 0.24 -3.80
C CYS A 76 -1.71 1.75 -3.72
N VAL A 77 -1.44 2.39 -2.56
CA VAL A 77 -1.64 3.83 -2.40
C VAL A 77 -0.48 4.60 -3.02
N GLY A 78 -0.82 5.72 -3.64
CA GLY A 78 0.16 6.66 -4.17
C GLY A 78 -0.51 7.83 -4.89
N SER A 79 0.24 8.90 -5.05
CA SER A 79 -0.12 10.04 -5.90
C SER A 79 1.11 10.57 -6.61
N ILE A 80 0.90 11.29 -7.70
CA ILE A 80 1.97 11.92 -8.46
C ILE A 80 1.75 13.43 -8.45
N ASP A 81 2.67 14.17 -7.82
CA ASP A 81 2.74 15.62 -7.88
C ASP A 81 3.94 16.02 -8.75
N LEU A 82 3.66 16.66 -9.90
CA LEU A 82 4.69 17.08 -10.87
C LEU A 82 4.90 18.58 -10.79
N LYS A 83 6.12 18.98 -10.40
CA LYS A 83 6.50 20.40 -10.31
C LYS A 83 7.96 20.61 -10.70
N PRO A 84 8.29 21.73 -11.42
CA PRO A 84 9.66 22.18 -11.54
C PRO A 84 10.29 22.39 -10.16
N ILE A 85 11.56 22.02 -9.98
CA ILE A 85 12.23 22.09 -8.66
C ILE A 85 12.15 23.48 -8.02
N LYS A 86 12.23 24.54 -8.82
CA LYS A 86 12.12 25.92 -8.34
C LYS A 86 10.75 26.30 -7.75
N LEU A 87 9.71 25.51 -8.02
CA LEU A 87 8.34 25.71 -7.51
C LEU A 87 7.97 24.75 -6.38
N THR A 88 8.85 23.79 -6.06
CA THR A 88 8.59 22.83 -4.98
C THR A 88 8.77 23.49 -3.61
N LYS A 89 8.02 22.97 -2.64
CA LYS A 89 8.09 23.37 -1.23
C LYS A 89 8.41 22.14 -0.37
N LYS A 90 8.96 22.34 0.81
CA LYS A 90 9.16 21.29 1.81
C LYS A 90 7.89 20.46 2.05
N SER A 91 6.73 21.13 2.10
CA SER A 91 5.43 20.49 2.30
C SER A 91 5.06 19.50 1.18
N ASP A 92 5.46 19.74 -0.06
CA ASP A 92 5.17 18.83 -1.18
C ASP A 92 5.91 17.50 -0.98
N TYR A 93 7.18 17.56 -0.58
CA TYR A 93 7.97 16.36 -0.25
C TYR A 93 7.40 15.64 0.96
N MET A 94 7.14 16.35 2.06
CA MET A 94 6.57 15.76 3.27
C MET A 94 5.26 15.03 2.98
N LYS A 95 4.35 15.64 2.22
CA LYS A 95 3.10 15.03 1.79
C LYS A 95 3.33 13.74 0.98
N SER A 96 4.26 13.79 0.01
CA SER A 96 4.56 12.63 -0.84
C SER A 96 5.21 11.49 -0.03
N PHE A 97 6.15 11.79 0.86
CA PHE A 97 6.77 10.80 1.73
C PHE A 97 5.78 10.19 2.71
N ASN A 98 4.94 11.00 3.34
CA ASN A 98 3.90 10.51 4.26
C ASN A 98 2.94 9.55 3.54
N LEU A 99 2.49 9.90 2.33
CA LEU A 99 1.55 9.07 1.58
C LEU A 99 2.17 7.79 1.01
N ASN A 100 3.38 7.86 0.44
CA ASN A 100 3.95 6.75 -0.32
C ASN A 100 4.85 5.84 0.53
N LEU A 101 5.47 6.37 1.60
CA LEU A 101 6.46 5.65 2.41
C LEU A 101 5.99 5.44 3.85
N ILE A 102 5.73 6.52 4.60
CA ILE A 102 5.45 6.41 6.03
C ILE A 102 4.18 5.60 6.28
N SER A 103 3.11 5.88 5.54
CA SER A 103 1.88 5.10 5.69
C SER A 103 2.07 3.61 5.31
N ALA A 104 2.96 3.30 4.38
CA ALA A 104 3.31 1.90 4.07
C ALA A 104 4.04 1.24 5.25
N THR A 105 5.00 1.94 5.89
CA THR A 105 5.72 1.38 7.05
C THR A 105 4.79 1.08 8.21
N GLU A 106 3.79 1.92 8.46
CA GLU A 106 2.82 1.71 9.54
C GLU A 106 2.01 0.43 9.36
N ILE A 107 1.44 0.20 8.19
CA ILE A 107 0.65 -1.03 7.95
C ILE A 107 1.55 -2.28 7.86
N ILE A 108 2.76 -2.17 7.33
CA ILE A 108 3.73 -3.27 7.31
C ILE A 108 4.08 -3.67 8.76
N ARG A 109 4.43 -2.70 9.61
CA ARG A 109 4.71 -2.94 11.02
C ARG A 109 3.53 -3.60 11.75
N ALA A 110 2.32 -3.09 11.54
CA ALA A 110 1.11 -3.61 12.19
C ALA A 110 0.73 -5.03 11.72
N SER A 111 1.06 -5.38 10.46
CA SER A 111 0.72 -6.70 9.88
C SER A 111 1.84 -7.75 10.00
N TYR A 112 3.04 -7.37 10.45
CA TYR A 112 4.24 -8.21 10.39
C TYR A 112 4.06 -9.58 11.07
N GLU A 113 3.58 -9.63 12.33
CA GLU A 113 3.43 -10.89 13.05
C GLU A 113 2.43 -11.84 12.36
N LYS A 114 1.36 -11.30 11.78
CA LYS A 114 0.38 -12.10 11.03
C LYS A 114 0.97 -12.63 9.73
N LEU A 115 1.72 -11.80 9.00
CA LEU A 115 2.42 -12.21 7.79
C LEU A 115 3.50 -13.25 8.09
N LYS A 116 4.27 -13.07 9.17
CA LYS A 116 5.30 -14.01 9.60
C LYS A 116 4.70 -15.38 9.94
N LEU A 117 3.62 -15.42 10.72
CA LEU A 117 2.92 -16.65 11.09
C LEU A 117 2.44 -17.43 9.84
N ASN A 118 1.98 -16.72 8.83
CA ASN A 118 1.41 -17.31 7.61
C ASN A 118 2.42 -17.39 6.45
N LYS A 119 3.72 -17.15 6.68
CA LYS A 119 4.78 -17.12 5.66
C LYS A 119 4.40 -16.25 4.46
N GLY A 120 3.90 -15.06 4.76
CA GLY A 120 3.28 -14.16 3.82
C GLY A 120 4.24 -13.42 2.90
N SER A 121 3.68 -12.51 2.11
CA SER A 121 4.44 -11.65 1.21
C SER A 121 3.90 -10.22 1.20
N ILE A 122 4.79 -9.26 0.92
CA ILE A 122 4.48 -7.84 0.81
C ILE A 122 4.81 -7.35 -0.59
N VAL A 123 3.91 -6.59 -1.19
CA VAL A 123 4.12 -5.96 -2.49
C VAL A 123 3.92 -4.45 -2.35
N MET A 124 4.92 -3.70 -2.78
CA MET A 124 4.89 -2.25 -2.90
C MET A 124 5.14 -1.83 -4.34
N PHE A 125 4.66 -0.66 -4.71
CA PHE A 125 4.78 -0.14 -6.08
C PHE A 125 5.73 1.03 -6.13
N SER A 126 6.74 0.95 -6.99
CA SER A 126 7.65 2.04 -7.34
C SER A 126 7.27 2.67 -8.68
N THR A 127 8.17 3.41 -9.27
CA THR A 127 8.03 4.06 -10.57
C THR A 127 9.35 4.01 -11.34
N VAL A 128 9.27 3.96 -12.67
CA VAL A 128 10.46 4.09 -13.52
C VAL A 128 11.20 5.41 -13.29
N ALA A 129 10.48 6.45 -12.84
CA ALA A 129 11.07 7.75 -12.49
C ALA A 129 12.03 7.68 -11.29
N ALA A 130 11.99 6.63 -10.47
CA ALA A 130 12.95 6.42 -9.39
C ALA A 130 14.37 6.07 -9.90
N LYS A 131 14.47 5.54 -11.13
CA LYS A 131 15.73 5.11 -11.76
C LYS A 131 16.12 5.93 -12.98
N LYS A 132 15.12 6.46 -13.70
CA LYS A 132 15.34 7.32 -14.88
C LYS A 132 14.86 8.73 -14.56
N GLY A 133 15.68 9.74 -14.86
CA GLY A 133 15.30 11.13 -14.68
C GLY A 133 14.17 11.53 -15.62
N PHE A 134 13.12 12.13 -15.06
CA PHE A 134 12.05 12.78 -15.82
C PHE A 134 11.88 14.22 -15.33
N MET A 135 11.52 15.11 -16.23
CA MET A 135 11.24 16.51 -15.88
C MET A 135 10.10 16.57 -14.84
N ASN A 136 10.24 17.46 -13.88
CA ASN A 136 9.24 17.75 -12.84
C ASN A 136 8.90 16.59 -11.88
N HIS A 137 9.66 15.50 -11.88
CA HIS A 137 9.37 14.29 -11.07
C HIS A 137 10.15 14.23 -9.76
N SER A 138 10.88 15.28 -9.35
CA SER A 138 11.76 15.23 -8.16
C SER A 138 11.03 14.76 -6.88
N ILE A 139 9.78 15.16 -6.67
CA ILE A 139 8.99 14.80 -5.49
C ILE A 139 8.68 13.29 -5.50
N ILE A 140 8.04 12.80 -6.55
CA ILE A 140 7.62 11.39 -6.60
C ILE A 140 8.79 10.43 -6.79
N SER A 141 9.82 10.82 -7.57
CA SER A 141 11.01 9.99 -7.76
C SER A 141 11.72 9.72 -6.44
N SER A 142 11.93 10.76 -5.61
CA SER A 142 12.58 10.60 -4.31
C SER A 142 11.76 9.74 -3.35
N ALA A 143 10.45 9.95 -3.27
CA ALA A 143 9.57 9.15 -2.40
C ALA A 143 9.54 7.66 -2.83
N LYS A 144 9.49 7.39 -4.14
CA LYS A 144 9.44 6.01 -4.65
C LYS A 144 10.82 5.32 -4.62
N ALA A 145 11.91 6.05 -4.77
CA ALA A 145 13.26 5.52 -4.51
C ALA A 145 13.43 5.11 -3.03
N ALA A 146 12.84 5.87 -2.10
CA ALA A 146 12.81 5.51 -0.70
C ALA A 146 11.99 4.22 -0.44
N VAL A 147 10.88 4.00 -1.17
CA VAL A 147 10.12 2.73 -1.13
C VAL A 147 10.98 1.55 -1.63
N GLU A 148 11.80 1.75 -2.67
CA GLU A 148 12.74 0.71 -3.12
C GLU A 148 13.79 0.37 -2.05
N GLY A 149 14.39 1.39 -1.42
CA GLY A 149 15.33 1.21 -0.31
C GLY A 149 14.69 0.49 0.88
N LEU A 150 13.48 0.87 1.27
CA LEU A 150 12.71 0.18 2.30
C LEU A 150 12.48 -1.29 1.94
N THR A 151 12.12 -1.58 0.67
CA THR A 151 11.89 -2.96 0.21
C THR A 151 13.13 -3.84 0.39
N VAL A 152 14.30 -3.33 0.02
CA VAL A 152 15.57 -4.04 0.17
C VAL A 152 15.90 -4.30 1.65
N ALA A 153 15.74 -3.30 2.50
CA ALA A 153 15.99 -3.42 3.94
C ALA A 153 15.08 -4.46 4.58
N LEU A 154 13.76 -4.37 4.31
CA LEU A 154 12.78 -5.30 4.88
C LEU A 154 12.93 -6.72 4.33
N ALA A 155 13.36 -6.90 3.08
CA ALA A 155 13.65 -8.22 2.54
C ALA A 155 14.77 -8.92 3.30
N ALA A 156 15.80 -8.18 3.70
CA ALA A 156 16.89 -8.72 4.54
C ALA A 156 16.43 -8.99 5.98
N GLU A 157 15.65 -8.08 6.58
CA GLU A 157 15.19 -8.17 7.95
C GLU A 157 14.15 -9.29 8.15
N PHE A 158 13.25 -9.49 7.19
CA PHE A 158 12.12 -10.41 7.31
C PHE A 158 12.38 -11.82 6.81
N ALA A 159 13.49 -12.03 6.09
CA ALA A 159 13.87 -13.36 5.60
C ALA A 159 14.14 -14.34 6.75
N PRO A 160 13.79 -15.62 6.59
CA PRO A 160 13.08 -16.24 5.48
C PRO A 160 11.56 -16.26 5.65
N ASN A 161 11.01 -15.56 6.63
CA ASN A 161 9.61 -15.70 7.07
C ASN A 161 8.62 -14.93 6.22
N VAL A 162 8.97 -13.71 5.77
CA VAL A 162 8.13 -12.87 4.90
C VAL A 162 8.95 -12.44 3.69
N ARG A 163 8.29 -12.42 2.52
CA ARG A 163 8.89 -12.05 1.23
C ARG A 163 8.38 -10.69 0.76
#